data_a926361680ae48c480a000e909690e30
#
_entry.id   a926361680ae48c480a000e909690e30
#
_cell.length_a   1.000
_cell.length_b   1.000
_cell.length_c   1.000
_cell.angle_alpha   90.00
_cell.angle_beta   90.00
_cell.angle_gamma   90.00
#
_symmetry.space_group_name_H-M   'P 1'
#
loop_
_entity.id
_entity.type
_entity.pdbx_description
1 polymer ?
#
loop_
_entity_poly.entity_id
_entity_poly.type
_entity_poly.pdbx_seq_one_letter_code
_entity_poly.pdbx_strand_id
1 'polypeptide(L)'
;YRNQSAEAAAKFILLALFSSSLLLYGISLLYGTTGTLYFGDMISRIDGSLVQLLGMVFFISGMGFKISLVPFHLWTADTYEGAPTVITAFLSVISKGAAAFVMMLVLAKVFAACGAEWNLLLFWLIIASITVANIFAVRQKNLKRFMAFSAISQAGYLMLGVMGGTSQGMTSLVFYLLVYLAADLGAFAVLNVVEQNTGKIGMDDYDGLYQTNPKLAFLMTLCLFSLAGIPPFAGFFSKFFVFMSAFNAGQHLLVFIALVNTVISLYYYLLIVKAMYIKKSDAPLPTFRSDCYTRTALFLCTVGVIGLGLAGMVYNYIDQVSLISF
;
A
#
# COMPACT_ATOMS: atom_id res chain seq x y z
N TYR A 1 17.41 16.69 -16.90
CA TYR A 1 16.10 16.05 -16.71
C TYR A 1 16.04 14.78 -17.56
N ARG A 2 15.78 13.64 -16.94
CA ARG A 2 15.61 12.39 -17.68
C ARG A 2 14.24 12.44 -18.38
N ASN A 3 14.17 12.14 -19.68
CA ASN A 3 12.91 12.08 -20.44
C ASN A 3 11.86 11.19 -19.77
N GLN A 4 12.29 10.07 -19.20
CA GLN A 4 11.43 9.17 -18.43
C GLN A 4 10.74 9.83 -17.22
N SER A 5 11.45 10.70 -16.49
CA SER A 5 10.85 11.41 -15.35
C SER A 5 9.83 12.45 -15.80
N ALA A 6 10.04 13.11 -16.94
CA ALA A 6 9.08 14.05 -17.51
C ALA A 6 7.81 13.33 -18.00
N GLU A 7 7.96 12.17 -18.65
CA GLU A 7 6.83 11.32 -19.07
C GLU A 7 6.03 10.83 -17.88
N ALA A 8 6.69 10.31 -16.84
CA ALA A 8 6.05 9.86 -15.60
C ALA A 8 5.27 10.99 -14.92
N ALA A 9 5.87 12.18 -14.85
CA ALA A 9 5.21 13.36 -14.28
C ALA A 9 3.98 13.78 -15.09
N ALA A 10 4.06 13.81 -16.42
CA ALA A 10 2.94 14.16 -17.29
C ALA A 10 1.77 13.16 -17.12
N LYS A 11 2.04 11.86 -17.14
CA LYS A 11 1.03 10.80 -16.90
C LYS A 11 0.38 10.95 -15.53
N PHE A 12 1.19 11.17 -14.49
CA PHE A 12 0.68 11.35 -13.13
C PHE A 12 -0.21 12.57 -13.00
N ILE A 13 0.22 13.73 -13.49
CA ILE A 13 -0.53 14.99 -13.40
C ILE A 13 -1.87 14.90 -14.14
N LEU A 14 -1.89 14.38 -15.36
CA LEU A 14 -3.12 14.27 -16.15
C LEU A 14 -4.16 13.37 -15.46
N LEU A 15 -3.74 12.19 -14.99
CA LEU A 15 -4.63 11.27 -14.30
C LEU A 15 -5.03 11.78 -12.92
N ALA A 16 -4.14 12.48 -12.20
CA ALA A 16 -4.43 13.09 -10.91
C ALA A 16 -5.44 14.24 -11.02
N LEU A 17 -5.34 15.07 -12.06
CA LEU A 17 -6.31 16.15 -12.34
C LEU A 17 -7.70 15.56 -12.61
N PHE A 18 -7.79 14.55 -13.48
CA PHE A 18 -9.04 13.88 -13.78
C PHE A 18 -9.68 13.27 -12.52
N SER A 19 -8.89 12.52 -11.75
CA SER A 19 -9.35 11.89 -10.51
C SER A 19 -9.77 12.92 -9.45
N SER A 20 -9.04 14.02 -9.31
CA SER A 20 -9.39 15.11 -8.39
C SER A 20 -10.67 15.82 -8.80
N SER A 21 -10.91 15.96 -10.11
CA SER A 21 -12.17 16.52 -10.61
C SER A 21 -13.36 15.63 -10.29
N LEU A 22 -13.22 14.30 -10.43
CA LEU A 22 -14.25 13.34 -10.01
C LEU A 22 -14.54 13.42 -8.51
N LEU A 23 -13.49 13.48 -7.68
CA LEU A 23 -13.61 13.62 -6.24
C LEU A 23 -14.39 14.89 -5.86
N LEU A 24 -13.99 16.03 -6.42
CA LEU A 24 -14.64 17.32 -6.15
C LEU A 24 -16.09 17.33 -6.65
N TYR A 25 -16.37 16.72 -7.78
CA TYR A 25 -17.73 16.58 -8.27
C TYR A 25 -18.58 15.73 -7.33
N GLY A 26 -18.03 14.62 -6.82
CA GLY A 26 -18.71 13.81 -5.78
C GLY A 26 -19.04 14.61 -4.52
N ILE A 27 -18.06 15.40 -4.02
CA ILE A 27 -18.27 16.28 -2.86
C ILE A 27 -19.34 17.34 -3.17
N SER A 28 -19.37 17.90 -4.38
CA SER A 28 -20.39 18.87 -4.81
C SER A 28 -21.80 18.26 -4.83
N LEU A 29 -21.96 17.03 -5.30
CA LEU A 29 -23.24 16.31 -5.26
C LEU A 29 -23.72 16.07 -3.82
N LEU A 30 -22.81 15.71 -2.93
CA LEU A 30 -23.11 15.55 -1.50
C LEU A 30 -23.52 16.86 -0.88
N TYR A 31 -22.78 17.95 -1.15
CA TYR A 31 -23.16 19.29 -0.66
C TYR A 31 -24.54 19.71 -1.19
N GLY A 32 -24.84 19.47 -2.45
CA GLY A 32 -26.13 19.80 -3.07
C GLY A 32 -27.32 19.10 -2.40
N THR A 33 -27.12 17.89 -1.87
CA THR A 33 -28.18 17.13 -1.18
C THR A 33 -28.23 17.36 0.33
N THR A 34 -27.08 17.59 0.97
CA THR A 34 -27.00 17.74 2.43
C THR A 34 -27.00 19.19 2.89
N GLY A 35 -26.61 20.13 2.02
CA GLY A 35 -26.49 21.57 2.35
C GLY A 35 -25.33 21.90 3.31
N THR A 36 -24.45 20.94 3.60
CA THR A 36 -23.32 21.13 4.55
C THR A 36 -22.12 20.30 4.14
N LEU A 37 -20.91 20.73 4.58
CA LEU A 37 -19.66 19.98 4.45
C LEU A 37 -19.12 19.51 5.81
N TYR A 38 -19.81 19.83 6.91
CA TYR A 38 -19.43 19.36 8.24
C TYR A 38 -19.89 17.91 8.42
N PHE A 39 -18.96 17.01 8.70
CA PHE A 39 -19.23 15.57 8.83
C PHE A 39 -20.31 15.27 9.86
N GLY A 40 -20.29 15.95 11.01
CA GLY A 40 -21.31 15.77 12.06
C GLY A 40 -22.73 16.02 11.57
N ASP A 41 -22.93 17.05 10.74
CA ASP A 41 -24.24 17.40 10.18
C ASP A 41 -24.61 16.49 9.00
N MET A 42 -23.62 16.07 8.19
CA MET A 42 -23.83 15.19 7.05
C MET A 42 -24.41 13.84 7.46
N ILE A 43 -23.92 13.27 8.58
CA ILE A 43 -24.35 11.96 9.09
C ILE A 43 -25.88 11.86 9.19
N SER A 44 -26.53 12.91 9.70
CA SER A 44 -27.99 12.94 9.87
C SER A 44 -28.79 13.22 8.58
N ARG A 45 -28.10 13.61 7.49
CA ARG A 45 -28.72 14.00 6.21
C ARG A 45 -28.45 13.04 5.07
N ILE A 46 -27.65 12.00 5.31
CA ILE A 46 -27.44 10.94 4.33
C ILE A 46 -28.50 9.86 4.51
N ASP A 47 -29.40 9.79 3.53
CA ASP A 47 -30.54 8.87 3.46
C ASP A 47 -30.38 7.78 2.39
N GLY A 48 -29.25 7.78 1.63
CA GLY A 48 -28.99 6.83 0.57
C GLY A 48 -29.72 7.15 -0.74
N SER A 49 -30.10 8.39 -0.98
CA SER A 49 -30.67 8.81 -2.26
C SER A 49 -29.70 8.56 -3.43
N LEU A 50 -30.22 8.36 -4.64
CA LEU A 50 -29.41 8.06 -5.83
C LEU A 50 -28.31 9.09 -6.09
N VAL A 51 -28.56 10.37 -5.80
CA VAL A 51 -27.57 11.44 -5.95
C VAL A 51 -26.46 11.31 -4.93
N GLN A 52 -26.80 10.95 -3.68
CA GLN A 52 -25.80 10.70 -2.63
C GLN A 52 -24.96 9.45 -2.91
N LEU A 53 -25.58 8.37 -3.39
CA LEU A 53 -24.87 7.17 -3.83
C LEU A 53 -23.93 7.48 -5.01
N LEU A 54 -24.36 8.29 -5.96
CA LEU A 54 -23.49 8.75 -7.05
C LEU A 54 -22.31 9.57 -6.52
N GLY A 55 -22.55 10.48 -5.57
CA GLY A 55 -21.53 11.26 -4.88
C GLY A 55 -20.51 10.35 -4.17
N MET A 56 -20.99 9.31 -3.47
CA MET A 56 -20.16 8.30 -2.83
C MET A 56 -19.28 7.53 -3.84
N VAL A 57 -19.82 7.12 -4.98
CA VAL A 57 -19.06 6.43 -6.03
C VAL A 57 -17.95 7.31 -6.59
N PHE A 58 -18.22 8.60 -6.85
CA PHE A 58 -17.20 9.54 -7.28
C PHE A 58 -16.14 9.80 -6.19
N PHE A 59 -16.54 9.89 -4.92
CA PHE A 59 -15.63 9.98 -3.80
C PHE A 59 -14.70 8.76 -3.72
N ILE A 60 -15.25 7.54 -3.78
CA ILE A 60 -14.49 6.28 -3.76
C ILE A 60 -13.55 6.22 -4.97
N SER A 61 -13.98 6.66 -6.16
CA SER A 61 -13.15 6.68 -7.37
C SER A 61 -11.94 7.59 -7.22
N GLY A 62 -12.13 8.81 -6.72
CA GLY A 62 -11.05 9.77 -6.49
C GLY A 62 -10.07 9.33 -5.40
N MET A 63 -10.58 8.75 -4.31
CA MET A 63 -9.74 8.18 -3.25
C MET A 63 -9.04 6.90 -3.72
N GLY A 64 -9.73 6.06 -4.51
CA GLY A 64 -9.17 4.86 -5.13
C GLY A 64 -7.96 5.16 -6.01
N PHE A 65 -7.95 6.27 -6.74
CA PHE A 65 -6.77 6.75 -7.45
C PHE A 65 -5.61 7.04 -6.50
N LYS A 66 -5.82 7.78 -5.41
CA LYS A 66 -4.77 8.11 -4.43
C LYS A 66 -4.19 6.87 -3.75
N ILE A 67 -5.04 5.87 -3.48
CA ILE A 67 -4.66 4.60 -2.88
C ILE A 67 -4.07 3.63 -3.93
N SER A 68 -4.30 3.89 -5.20
CA SER A 68 -3.94 3.03 -6.35
C SER A 68 -4.76 1.73 -6.41
N LEU A 69 -6.04 1.76 -6.09
CA LEU A 69 -6.93 0.61 -6.26
C LEU A 69 -7.24 0.37 -7.75
N VAL A 70 -7.39 -0.87 -8.15
CA VAL A 70 -7.86 -1.24 -9.49
C VAL A 70 -9.35 -0.86 -9.59
N PRO A 71 -9.79 -0.15 -10.68
CA PRO A 71 -9.09 0.15 -11.93
C PRO A 71 -8.28 1.47 -11.94
N PHE A 72 -8.24 2.22 -10.87
CA PHE A 72 -7.63 3.56 -10.79
C PHE A 72 -6.09 3.56 -10.64
N HIS A 73 -5.45 2.41 -10.79
CA HIS A 73 -4.02 2.15 -10.52
C HIS A 73 -3.07 2.45 -11.70
N LEU A 74 -3.57 2.77 -12.87
CA LEU A 74 -2.79 2.81 -14.13
C LEU A 74 -1.59 3.76 -14.10
N TRP A 75 -1.63 4.79 -13.27
CA TRP A 75 -0.53 5.74 -13.09
C TRP A 75 0.66 5.18 -12.31
N THR A 76 0.42 4.19 -11.45
CA THR A 76 1.34 3.79 -10.36
C THR A 76 2.63 3.18 -10.91
N ALA A 77 2.53 2.24 -11.85
CA ALA A 77 3.70 1.53 -12.37
C ALA A 77 4.64 2.46 -13.15
N ASP A 78 4.09 3.29 -14.03
CA ASP A 78 4.87 4.21 -14.87
C ASP A 78 5.47 5.35 -14.04
N THR A 79 4.70 5.86 -13.06
CA THR A 79 5.20 6.91 -12.16
C THR A 79 6.31 6.40 -11.26
N TYR A 80 6.19 5.19 -10.70
CA TYR A 80 7.22 4.62 -9.82
C TYR A 80 8.51 4.32 -10.57
N GLU A 81 8.43 3.87 -11.82
CA GLU A 81 9.60 3.61 -12.65
C GLU A 81 10.34 4.90 -13.01
N GLY A 82 9.61 5.94 -13.42
CA GLY A 82 10.22 7.18 -13.92
C GLY A 82 10.56 8.21 -12.86
N ALA A 83 9.96 8.14 -11.67
CA ALA A 83 10.24 9.07 -10.57
C ALA A 83 11.55 8.74 -9.84
N PRO A 84 12.19 9.73 -9.18
CA PRO A 84 13.26 9.48 -8.23
C PRO A 84 12.80 8.53 -7.12
N THR A 85 13.65 7.58 -6.71
CA THR A 85 13.27 6.51 -5.77
C THR A 85 12.75 7.02 -4.43
N VAL A 86 13.24 8.15 -3.93
CA VAL A 86 12.75 8.79 -2.71
C VAL A 86 11.30 9.27 -2.85
N ILE A 87 10.97 9.87 -4.00
CA ILE A 87 9.59 10.32 -4.29
C ILE A 87 8.67 9.11 -4.44
N THR A 88 9.14 8.06 -5.11
CA THR A 88 8.40 6.79 -5.23
C THR A 88 8.08 6.20 -3.86
N ALA A 89 9.05 6.16 -2.95
CA ALA A 89 8.87 5.67 -1.58
C ALA A 89 7.80 6.50 -0.81
N PHE A 90 7.83 7.82 -0.93
CA PHE A 90 6.82 8.70 -0.33
C PHE A 90 5.41 8.40 -0.87
N LEU A 91 5.26 8.31 -2.19
CA LEU A 91 3.98 8.03 -2.85
C LEU A 91 3.46 6.62 -2.52
N SER A 92 4.36 5.67 -2.31
CA SER A 92 4.00 4.28 -2.03
C SER A 92 3.32 4.11 -0.67
N VAL A 93 3.76 4.82 0.35
CA VAL A 93 3.30 4.60 1.73
C VAL A 93 2.51 5.78 2.27
N ILE A 94 3.13 6.96 2.33
CA ILE A 94 2.57 8.08 3.09
C ILE A 94 1.30 8.61 2.42
N SER A 95 1.36 8.85 1.12
CA SER A 95 0.19 9.34 0.37
C SER A 95 -0.97 8.33 0.39
N LYS A 96 -0.68 7.05 0.18
CA LYS A 96 -1.69 5.98 0.22
C LYS A 96 -2.27 5.78 1.61
N GLY A 97 -1.41 5.78 2.62
CA GLY A 97 -1.81 5.59 4.01
C GLY A 97 -2.77 6.69 4.49
N ALA A 98 -2.43 7.95 4.22
CA ALA A 98 -3.30 9.07 4.54
C ALA A 98 -4.65 8.98 3.83
N ALA A 99 -4.65 8.63 2.53
CA ALA A 99 -5.88 8.45 1.77
C ALA A 99 -6.74 7.29 2.29
N ALA A 100 -6.13 6.16 2.65
CA ALA A 100 -6.84 5.00 3.20
C ALA A 100 -7.48 5.32 4.56
N PHE A 101 -6.77 6.05 5.41
CA PHE A 101 -7.29 6.49 6.70
C PHE A 101 -8.51 7.43 6.53
N VAL A 102 -8.41 8.44 5.66
CA VAL A 102 -9.54 9.33 5.35
C VAL A 102 -10.70 8.57 4.75
N MET A 103 -10.45 7.63 3.84
CA MET A 103 -11.49 6.80 3.24
C MET A 103 -12.22 5.98 4.29
N MET A 104 -11.50 5.36 5.24
CA MET A 104 -12.10 4.64 6.36
C MET A 104 -13.03 5.54 7.18
N LEU A 105 -12.55 6.73 7.60
CA LEU A 105 -13.33 7.65 8.40
C LEU A 105 -14.61 8.12 7.68
N VAL A 106 -14.50 8.48 6.41
CA VAL A 106 -15.65 8.98 5.64
C VAL A 106 -16.67 7.86 5.39
N LEU A 107 -16.24 6.68 5.00
CA LEU A 107 -17.16 5.56 4.75
C LEU A 107 -17.83 5.08 6.02
N ALA A 108 -17.08 4.91 7.11
CA ALA A 108 -17.65 4.40 8.37
C ALA A 108 -18.54 5.41 9.10
N LYS A 109 -18.25 6.72 9.00
CA LYS A 109 -19.04 7.74 9.70
C LYS A 109 -20.06 8.41 8.80
N VAL A 110 -19.64 9.03 7.71
CA VAL A 110 -20.51 9.82 6.86
C VAL A 110 -21.47 8.93 6.05
N PHE A 111 -20.95 7.84 5.47
CA PHE A 111 -21.73 6.89 4.69
C PHE A 111 -22.16 5.64 5.48
N ALA A 112 -22.33 5.75 6.81
CA ALA A 112 -22.79 4.65 7.64
C ALA A 112 -24.16 4.10 7.18
N ALA A 113 -25.07 4.98 6.76
CA ALA A 113 -26.38 4.61 6.24
C ALA A 113 -26.33 3.83 4.91
N CYS A 114 -25.25 3.97 4.13
CA CYS A 114 -25.01 3.29 2.85
C CYS A 114 -24.01 2.13 2.98
N GLY A 115 -23.98 1.47 4.12
CA GLY A 115 -23.00 0.44 4.45
C GLY A 115 -22.98 -0.75 3.48
N ALA A 116 -24.15 -1.19 3.02
CA ALA A 116 -24.27 -2.31 2.09
C ALA A 116 -23.63 -1.98 0.72
N GLU A 117 -23.87 -0.79 0.21
CA GLU A 117 -23.47 -0.33 -1.11
C GLU A 117 -21.94 -0.14 -1.19
N TRP A 118 -21.34 0.58 -0.22
CA TRP A 118 -19.90 0.77 -0.28
C TRP A 118 -19.11 -0.50 0.09
N ASN A 119 -19.63 -1.40 0.93
CA ASN A 119 -19.03 -2.70 1.17
C ASN A 119 -19.01 -3.54 -0.11
N LEU A 120 -20.09 -3.54 -0.90
CA LEU A 120 -20.13 -4.25 -2.18
C LEU A 120 -19.12 -3.67 -3.19
N LEU A 121 -19.02 -2.33 -3.27
CA LEU A 121 -18.03 -1.67 -4.13
C LEU A 121 -16.61 -2.02 -3.72
N LEU A 122 -16.28 -1.90 -2.44
CA LEU A 122 -14.95 -2.23 -1.93
C LEU A 122 -14.61 -3.71 -2.11
N PHE A 123 -15.56 -4.61 -1.94
CA PHE A 123 -15.37 -6.04 -2.18
C PHE A 123 -14.76 -6.31 -3.56
N TRP A 124 -15.35 -5.74 -4.62
CA TRP A 124 -14.85 -5.92 -5.99
C TRP A 124 -13.55 -5.19 -6.24
N LEU A 125 -13.38 -3.97 -5.72
CA LEU A 125 -12.14 -3.20 -5.84
C LEU A 125 -10.96 -3.91 -5.17
N ILE A 126 -11.16 -4.52 -4.00
CA ILE A 126 -10.14 -5.27 -3.29
C ILE A 126 -9.73 -6.52 -4.08
N ILE A 127 -10.69 -7.35 -4.49
CA ILE A 127 -10.41 -8.57 -5.27
C ILE A 127 -9.64 -8.21 -6.55
N ALA A 128 -10.11 -7.21 -7.30
CA ALA A 128 -9.44 -6.77 -8.50
C ALA A 128 -8.01 -6.28 -8.21
N SER A 129 -7.83 -5.50 -7.12
CA SER A 129 -6.52 -4.93 -6.77
C SER A 129 -5.51 -6.00 -6.39
N ILE A 130 -5.86 -6.93 -5.48
CA ILE A 130 -4.92 -7.98 -5.05
C ILE A 130 -4.63 -8.97 -6.18
N THR A 131 -5.62 -9.31 -7.01
CA THR A 131 -5.46 -10.32 -8.06
C THR A 131 -4.69 -9.77 -9.26
N VAL A 132 -5.12 -8.63 -9.81
CA VAL A 132 -4.48 -8.01 -10.97
C VAL A 132 -3.03 -7.63 -10.64
N ALA A 133 -2.81 -6.97 -9.50
CA ALA A 133 -1.47 -6.55 -9.11
C ALA A 133 -0.51 -7.74 -8.95
N ASN A 134 -0.95 -8.84 -8.33
CA ASN A 134 -0.11 -10.02 -8.14
C ASN A 134 0.24 -10.71 -9.46
N ILE A 135 -0.72 -10.80 -10.39
CA ILE A 135 -0.45 -11.38 -11.73
C ILE A 135 0.59 -10.55 -12.48
N PHE A 136 0.46 -9.21 -12.45
CA PHE A 136 1.41 -8.34 -13.12
C PHE A 136 2.77 -8.28 -12.42
N ALA A 137 2.82 -8.35 -11.07
CA ALA A 137 4.07 -8.37 -10.31
C ALA A 137 5.00 -9.52 -10.70
N VAL A 138 4.46 -10.73 -10.91
CA VAL A 138 5.24 -11.92 -11.29
C VAL A 138 6.04 -11.73 -12.58
N ARG A 139 5.57 -10.90 -13.51
CA ARG A 139 6.19 -10.70 -14.84
C ARG A 139 7.15 -9.51 -14.90
N GLN A 140 7.27 -8.73 -13.83
CA GLN A 140 8.11 -7.54 -13.84
C GLN A 140 9.59 -7.91 -13.75
N LYS A 141 10.41 -7.23 -14.57
CA LYS A 141 11.86 -7.30 -14.54
C LYS A 141 12.52 -6.08 -13.91
N ASN A 142 11.84 -4.94 -13.92
CA ASN A 142 12.26 -3.70 -13.28
C ASN A 142 11.76 -3.69 -11.83
N LEU A 143 12.68 -3.52 -10.85
CA LEU A 143 12.34 -3.57 -9.43
C LEU A 143 11.43 -2.42 -9.00
N LYS A 144 11.52 -1.23 -9.58
CA LYS A 144 10.60 -0.13 -9.26
C LYS A 144 9.17 -0.44 -9.72
N ARG A 145 9.01 -0.98 -10.94
CA ARG A 145 7.70 -1.44 -11.43
C ARG A 145 7.17 -2.61 -10.61
N PHE A 146 8.06 -3.51 -10.23
CA PHE A 146 7.72 -4.61 -9.34
C PHE A 146 7.18 -4.09 -8.00
N MET A 147 7.88 -3.15 -7.36
CA MET A 147 7.42 -2.51 -6.11
C MET A 147 6.12 -1.73 -6.31
N ALA A 148 5.86 -1.18 -7.49
CA ALA A 148 4.58 -0.53 -7.80
C ALA A 148 3.42 -1.52 -7.77
N PHE A 149 3.54 -2.68 -8.43
CA PHE A 149 2.49 -3.71 -8.38
C PHE A 149 2.37 -4.34 -6.98
N SER A 150 3.49 -4.54 -6.29
CA SER A 150 3.48 -4.87 -4.87
C SER A 150 2.66 -3.88 -4.05
N ALA A 151 2.89 -2.58 -4.22
CA ALA A 151 2.17 -1.51 -3.52
C ALA A 151 0.67 -1.45 -3.85
N ILE A 152 0.26 -1.80 -5.08
CA ILE A 152 -1.16 -1.93 -5.46
C ILE A 152 -1.79 -3.12 -4.72
N SER A 153 -1.10 -4.27 -4.66
CA SER A 153 -1.57 -5.43 -3.91
C SER A 153 -1.67 -5.13 -2.41
N GLN A 154 -0.66 -4.47 -1.82
CA GLN A 154 -0.69 -4.07 -0.41
C GLN A 154 -1.82 -3.07 -0.10
N ALA A 155 -2.14 -2.16 -1.04
CA ALA A 155 -3.29 -1.28 -0.92
C ALA A 155 -4.62 -2.08 -0.88
N GLY A 156 -4.75 -3.13 -1.67
CA GLY A 156 -5.89 -4.04 -1.59
C GLY A 156 -6.02 -4.72 -0.23
N TYR A 157 -4.92 -5.24 0.34
CA TYR A 157 -4.93 -5.82 1.70
C TYR A 157 -5.26 -4.79 2.77
N LEU A 158 -4.74 -3.56 2.64
CA LEU A 158 -5.04 -2.47 3.56
C LEU A 158 -6.54 -2.17 3.61
N MET A 159 -7.22 -2.21 2.47
CA MET A 159 -8.66 -1.96 2.36
C MET A 159 -9.53 -3.03 3.03
N LEU A 160 -9.01 -4.21 3.33
CA LEU A 160 -9.72 -5.20 4.16
C LEU A 160 -10.02 -4.65 5.57
N GLY A 161 -9.13 -3.80 6.13
CA GLY A 161 -9.40 -3.12 7.40
C GLY A 161 -10.55 -2.12 7.34
N VAL A 162 -10.90 -1.61 6.15
CA VAL A 162 -12.06 -0.70 5.96
C VAL A 162 -13.38 -1.46 5.94
N MET A 163 -13.36 -2.74 5.52
CA MET A 163 -14.57 -3.57 5.41
C MET A 163 -15.30 -3.67 6.76
N GLY A 164 -16.60 -3.45 6.74
CA GLY A 164 -17.43 -3.50 7.94
C GLY A 164 -17.44 -2.23 8.80
N GLY A 165 -16.56 -1.27 8.58
CA GLY A 165 -16.57 0.02 9.26
C GLY A 165 -16.43 -0.05 10.79
N THR A 166 -15.67 -1.01 11.32
CA THR A 166 -15.56 -1.27 12.76
C THR A 166 -14.31 -0.63 13.39
N SER A 167 -14.31 -0.41 14.71
CA SER A 167 -13.13 0.04 15.45
C SER A 167 -11.95 -0.94 15.31
N GLN A 168 -12.22 -2.26 15.33
CA GLN A 168 -11.22 -3.29 15.09
C GLN A 168 -10.61 -3.16 13.68
N GLY A 169 -11.42 -2.78 12.67
CA GLY A 169 -10.95 -2.48 11.32
C GLY A 169 -9.99 -1.30 11.29
N MET A 170 -10.33 -0.22 12.02
CA MET A 170 -9.47 0.95 12.16
C MET A 170 -8.13 0.60 12.81
N THR A 171 -8.17 -0.11 13.94
CA THR A 171 -6.95 -0.57 14.64
C THR A 171 -6.06 -1.39 13.69
N SER A 172 -6.66 -2.34 12.99
CA SER A 172 -5.95 -3.21 12.03
C SER A 172 -5.36 -2.43 10.86
N LEU A 173 -6.10 -1.45 10.33
CA LEU A 173 -5.63 -0.57 9.25
C LEU A 173 -4.44 0.27 9.69
N VAL A 174 -4.51 0.93 10.86
CA VAL A 174 -3.43 1.77 11.38
C VAL A 174 -2.18 0.94 11.67
N PHE A 175 -2.35 -0.22 12.30
CA PHE A 175 -1.22 -1.13 12.55
C PHE A 175 -0.59 -1.63 11.25
N TYR A 176 -1.41 -1.99 10.26
CA TYR A 176 -0.92 -2.38 8.93
C TYR A 176 -0.12 -1.26 8.27
N LEU A 177 -0.59 -0.02 8.34
CA LEU A 177 0.13 1.14 7.80
C LEU A 177 1.49 1.34 8.43
N LEU A 178 1.60 1.21 9.75
CA LEU A 178 2.89 1.34 10.45
C LEU A 178 3.88 0.27 10.01
N VAL A 179 3.43 -0.98 9.90
CA VAL A 179 4.26 -2.10 9.46
C VAL A 179 4.65 -1.95 7.99
N TYR A 180 3.71 -1.57 7.14
CA TYR A 180 3.94 -1.33 5.72
C TYR A 180 4.93 -0.19 5.51
N LEU A 181 4.81 0.89 6.28
CA LEU A 181 5.76 2.02 6.26
C LEU A 181 7.19 1.54 6.53
N ALA A 182 7.41 0.76 7.59
CA ALA A 182 8.75 0.27 7.91
C ALA A 182 9.32 -0.66 6.83
N ALA A 183 8.52 -1.60 6.31
CA ALA A 183 8.96 -2.59 5.35
C ALA A 183 9.19 -1.98 3.94
N ASP A 184 8.28 -1.15 3.47
CA ASP A 184 8.32 -0.60 2.12
C ASP A 184 9.38 0.51 1.99
N LEU A 185 9.47 1.43 2.98
CA LEU A 185 10.55 2.42 3.00
C LEU A 185 11.92 1.76 3.11
N GLY A 186 12.06 0.68 3.88
CA GLY A 186 13.29 -0.09 3.97
C GLY A 186 13.69 -0.70 2.63
N ALA A 187 12.75 -1.31 1.91
CA ALA A 187 12.99 -1.86 0.58
C ALA A 187 13.38 -0.78 -0.43
N PHE A 188 12.66 0.34 -0.47
CA PHE A 188 13.02 1.48 -1.34
C PHE A 188 14.35 2.14 -0.95
N ALA A 189 14.72 2.18 0.32
CA ALA A 189 16.01 2.69 0.75
C ALA A 189 17.17 1.82 0.23
N VAL A 190 17.03 0.49 0.22
CA VAL A 190 18.01 -0.41 -0.41
C VAL A 190 18.05 -0.17 -1.92
N LEU A 191 16.90 -0.08 -2.60
CA LEU A 191 16.81 0.23 -4.03
C LEU A 191 17.53 1.56 -4.35
N ASN A 192 17.29 2.60 -3.54
CA ASN A 192 17.90 3.90 -3.74
C ASN A 192 19.44 3.85 -3.62
N VAL A 193 19.97 3.09 -2.65
CA VAL A 193 21.42 2.91 -2.50
C VAL A 193 22.03 2.24 -3.72
N VAL A 194 21.41 1.20 -4.24
CA VAL A 194 21.89 0.50 -5.44
C VAL A 194 21.77 1.39 -6.67
N GLU A 195 20.63 2.05 -6.87
CA GLU A 195 20.41 2.93 -8.02
C GLU A 195 21.37 4.13 -8.05
N GLN A 196 21.60 4.80 -6.91
CA GLN A 196 22.51 5.94 -6.84
C GLN A 196 23.96 5.58 -7.14
N ASN A 197 24.41 4.41 -6.73
CA ASN A 197 25.80 3.98 -6.93
C ASN A 197 26.06 3.34 -8.29
N THR A 198 25.05 2.74 -8.92
CA THR A 198 25.25 1.91 -10.12
C THR A 198 24.36 2.31 -11.30
N GLY A 199 23.28 3.06 -11.05
CA GLY A 199 22.26 3.35 -12.06
C GLY A 199 21.37 2.14 -12.43
N LYS A 200 21.54 1.01 -11.78
CA LYS A 200 20.89 -0.26 -12.10
C LYS A 200 19.59 -0.42 -11.30
N ILE A 201 18.54 -0.88 -11.99
CA ILE A 201 17.18 -1.05 -11.42
C ILE A 201 16.51 -2.37 -11.85
N GLY A 202 17.20 -3.19 -12.65
CA GLY A 202 16.72 -4.50 -13.09
C GLY A 202 16.79 -5.54 -11.99
N MET A 203 15.90 -6.53 -12.01
CA MET A 203 15.92 -7.63 -11.03
C MET A 203 17.20 -8.48 -11.17
N ASP A 204 17.64 -8.73 -12.39
CA ASP A 204 18.86 -9.52 -12.67
C ASP A 204 20.14 -8.76 -12.25
N ASP A 205 20.08 -7.42 -12.10
CA ASP A 205 21.20 -6.64 -11.58
C ASP A 205 21.51 -6.93 -10.10
N TYR A 206 20.55 -7.49 -9.37
CA TYR A 206 20.70 -7.87 -7.96
C TYR A 206 21.24 -9.31 -7.79
N ASP A 207 21.52 -10.02 -8.88
CA ASP A 207 22.08 -11.38 -8.82
C ASP A 207 23.40 -11.37 -8.06
N GLY A 208 23.47 -12.19 -7.02
CA GLY A 208 24.67 -12.31 -6.17
C GLY A 208 24.95 -11.10 -5.25
N LEU A 209 24.01 -10.18 -5.04
CA LEU A 209 24.20 -9.00 -4.17
C LEU A 209 24.73 -9.35 -2.78
N TYR A 210 24.36 -10.50 -2.23
CA TYR A 210 24.85 -10.96 -0.92
C TYR A 210 26.38 -11.13 -0.89
N GLN A 211 27.01 -11.52 -1.98
CA GLN A 211 28.46 -11.74 -2.01
C GLN A 211 29.26 -10.43 -1.87
N THR A 212 28.75 -9.34 -2.41
CA THR A 212 29.44 -8.05 -2.41
C THR A 212 28.93 -7.09 -1.33
N ASN A 213 27.61 -7.11 -1.06
CA ASN A 213 26.95 -6.20 -0.13
C ASN A 213 26.00 -6.96 0.82
N PRO A 214 26.51 -7.84 1.71
CA PRO A 214 25.68 -8.76 2.51
C PRO A 214 24.70 -8.05 3.41
N LYS A 215 25.06 -6.89 3.97
CA LYS A 215 24.17 -6.11 4.85
C LYS A 215 22.94 -5.57 4.10
N LEU A 216 23.12 -5.05 2.89
CA LEU A 216 22.02 -4.54 2.08
C LEU A 216 21.11 -5.68 1.60
N ALA A 217 21.68 -6.80 1.17
CA ALA A 217 20.91 -7.99 0.79
C ALA A 217 20.09 -8.52 1.97
N PHE A 218 20.66 -8.57 3.17
CA PHE A 218 19.95 -9.00 4.38
C PHE A 218 18.80 -8.05 4.74
N LEU A 219 19.03 -6.73 4.72
CA LEU A 219 17.99 -5.74 4.99
C LEU A 219 16.85 -5.81 3.98
N MET A 220 17.18 -5.93 2.70
CA MET A 220 16.15 -6.13 1.65
C MET A 220 15.32 -7.38 1.91
N THR A 221 15.96 -8.48 2.29
CA THR A 221 15.28 -9.75 2.60
C THR A 221 14.33 -9.61 3.77
N LEU A 222 14.74 -8.94 4.86
CA LEU A 222 13.85 -8.67 6.01
C LEU A 222 12.61 -7.88 5.59
N CYS A 223 12.80 -6.82 4.80
CA CYS A 223 11.69 -6.01 4.29
C CYS A 223 10.75 -6.83 3.39
N LEU A 224 11.31 -7.63 2.45
CA LEU A 224 10.52 -8.47 1.56
C LEU A 224 9.76 -9.57 2.32
N PHE A 225 10.37 -10.19 3.34
CA PHE A 225 9.69 -11.19 4.19
C PHE A 225 8.57 -10.57 5.00
N SER A 226 8.74 -9.34 5.48
CA SER A 226 7.65 -8.61 6.12
C SER A 226 6.51 -8.31 5.12
N LEU A 227 6.80 -7.80 3.93
CA LEU A 227 5.80 -7.55 2.89
C LEU A 227 5.09 -8.84 2.43
N ALA A 228 5.80 -9.95 2.37
CA ALA A 228 5.23 -11.26 2.08
C ALA A 228 4.29 -11.75 3.20
N GLY A 229 4.55 -11.37 4.45
CA GLY A 229 3.81 -11.84 5.62
C GLY A 229 4.35 -13.15 6.18
N ILE A 230 5.67 -13.32 6.22
CA ILE A 230 6.32 -14.50 6.80
C ILE A 230 6.52 -14.29 8.32
N PRO A 231 6.10 -15.23 9.19
CA PRO A 231 6.47 -15.18 10.60
C PRO A 231 8.00 -15.29 10.76
N PRO A 232 8.63 -14.63 11.73
CA PRO A 232 8.07 -13.86 12.85
C PRO A 232 7.97 -12.34 12.58
N PHE A 233 8.08 -11.88 11.34
CA PHE A 233 8.12 -10.46 11.02
C PHE A 233 6.74 -9.77 11.18
N ALA A 234 6.77 -8.46 11.41
CA ALA A 234 5.58 -7.64 11.67
C ALA A 234 4.49 -7.76 10.57
N GLY A 235 4.90 -7.95 9.31
CA GLY A 235 3.97 -8.10 8.19
C GLY A 235 3.02 -9.29 8.28
N PHE A 236 3.43 -10.37 8.95
CA PHE A 236 2.53 -11.48 9.23
C PHE A 236 1.38 -11.05 10.15
N PHE A 237 1.70 -10.40 11.26
CA PHE A 237 0.70 -9.97 12.24
C PHE A 237 -0.21 -8.89 11.65
N SER A 238 0.32 -7.97 10.86
CA SER A 238 -0.49 -6.93 10.22
C SER A 238 -1.52 -7.52 9.24
N LYS A 239 -1.13 -8.48 8.40
CA LYS A 239 -2.05 -9.21 7.52
C LYS A 239 -3.07 -10.02 8.32
N PHE A 240 -2.62 -10.70 9.36
CA PHE A 240 -3.49 -11.49 10.23
C PHE A 240 -4.61 -10.62 10.82
N PHE A 241 -4.29 -9.46 11.37
CA PHE A 241 -5.30 -8.59 11.98
C PHE A 241 -6.30 -8.02 10.98
N VAL A 242 -5.87 -7.59 9.79
CA VAL A 242 -6.82 -7.12 8.77
C VAL A 242 -7.70 -8.25 8.21
N PHE A 243 -7.17 -9.47 8.11
CA PHE A 243 -7.96 -10.64 7.72
C PHE A 243 -8.98 -11.01 8.79
N MET A 244 -8.60 -10.98 10.08
CA MET A 244 -9.52 -11.22 11.19
C MET A 244 -10.62 -10.17 11.25
N SER A 245 -10.29 -8.89 11.04
CA SER A 245 -11.29 -7.82 10.99
C SER A 245 -12.31 -8.03 9.87
N ALA A 246 -11.84 -8.33 8.65
CA ALA A 246 -12.72 -8.61 7.51
C ALA A 246 -13.54 -9.91 7.71
N PHE A 247 -12.94 -10.93 8.33
CA PHE A 247 -13.63 -12.18 8.66
C PHE A 247 -14.76 -11.95 9.65
N ASN A 248 -14.51 -11.20 10.72
CA ASN A 248 -15.50 -10.83 11.72
C ASN A 248 -16.63 -9.95 11.15
N ALA A 249 -16.32 -9.19 10.10
CA ALA A 249 -17.32 -8.43 9.34
C ALA A 249 -18.13 -9.32 8.34
N GLY A 250 -17.97 -10.64 8.37
CA GLY A 250 -18.71 -11.58 7.52
C GLY A 250 -18.15 -11.76 6.10
N GLN A 251 -16.99 -11.18 5.78
CA GLN A 251 -16.41 -11.20 4.43
C GLN A 251 -15.53 -12.44 4.17
N HIS A 252 -16.06 -13.64 4.46
CA HIS A 252 -15.29 -14.90 4.43
C HIS A 252 -14.71 -15.25 3.06
N LEU A 253 -15.49 -15.05 1.97
CA LEU A 253 -15.02 -15.29 0.60
C LEU A 253 -13.88 -14.34 0.23
N LEU A 254 -13.98 -13.06 0.61
CA LEU A 254 -12.96 -12.07 0.35
C LEU A 254 -11.65 -12.42 1.07
N VAL A 255 -11.72 -12.84 2.33
CA VAL A 255 -10.56 -13.29 3.12
C VAL A 255 -9.92 -14.53 2.48
N PHE A 256 -10.72 -15.49 2.01
CA PHE A 256 -10.19 -16.67 1.31
C PHE A 256 -9.41 -16.27 0.03
N ILE A 257 -9.98 -15.40 -0.80
CA ILE A 257 -9.30 -14.90 -2.00
C ILE A 257 -8.02 -14.14 -1.63
N ALA A 258 -8.04 -13.35 -0.55
CA ALA A 258 -6.88 -12.63 -0.07
C ALA A 258 -5.77 -13.57 0.42
N LEU A 259 -6.10 -14.66 1.11
CA LEU A 259 -5.14 -15.69 1.53
C LEU A 259 -4.47 -16.35 0.32
N VAL A 260 -5.23 -16.75 -0.70
CA VAL A 260 -4.66 -17.31 -1.95
C VAL A 260 -3.71 -16.31 -2.61
N ASN A 261 -4.11 -15.05 -2.70
CA ASN A 261 -3.27 -13.98 -3.25
C ASN A 261 -2.01 -13.72 -2.42
N THR A 262 -2.05 -13.94 -1.11
CA THR A 262 -0.86 -13.86 -0.23
C THR A 262 0.18 -14.91 -0.60
N VAL A 263 -0.25 -16.14 -0.93
CA VAL A 263 0.66 -17.20 -1.41
C VAL A 263 1.30 -16.81 -2.74
N ILE A 264 0.54 -16.21 -3.67
CA ILE A 264 1.09 -15.71 -4.93
C ILE A 264 2.11 -14.59 -4.66
N SER A 265 1.81 -13.70 -3.71
CA SER A 265 2.73 -12.61 -3.36
C SER A 265 4.03 -13.13 -2.74
N LEU A 266 3.98 -14.16 -1.92
CA LEU A 266 5.16 -14.81 -1.38
C LEU A 266 6.10 -15.30 -2.48
N TYR A 267 5.55 -15.94 -3.52
CA TYR A 267 6.35 -16.46 -4.62
C TYR A 267 7.21 -15.37 -5.28
N TYR A 268 6.65 -14.24 -5.66
CA TYR A 268 7.41 -13.22 -6.36
C TYR A 268 8.40 -12.46 -5.46
N TYR A 269 8.14 -12.30 -4.16
CA TYR A 269 9.13 -11.77 -3.22
C TYR A 269 10.33 -12.71 -3.08
N LEU A 270 10.09 -14.02 -3.03
CA LEU A 270 11.14 -15.02 -2.98
C LEU A 270 12.01 -15.05 -4.26
N LEU A 271 11.50 -14.64 -5.43
CA LEU A 271 12.32 -14.51 -6.63
C LEU A 271 13.45 -13.49 -6.46
N ILE A 272 13.18 -12.34 -5.78
CA ILE A 272 14.21 -11.34 -5.51
C ILE A 272 15.25 -11.90 -4.51
N VAL A 273 14.79 -12.57 -3.46
CA VAL A 273 15.67 -13.20 -2.48
C VAL A 273 16.55 -14.26 -3.17
N LYS A 274 15.96 -15.08 -4.05
CA LYS A 274 16.70 -16.05 -4.86
C LYS A 274 17.77 -15.38 -5.73
N ALA A 275 17.46 -14.25 -6.37
CA ALA A 275 18.42 -13.47 -7.15
C ALA A 275 19.59 -13.02 -6.28
N MET A 276 19.33 -12.44 -5.12
CA MET A 276 20.36 -11.89 -4.24
C MET A 276 21.29 -12.95 -3.63
N TYR A 277 20.78 -14.15 -3.31
CA TYR A 277 21.54 -15.15 -2.54
C TYR A 277 22.00 -16.36 -3.35
N ILE A 278 21.23 -16.81 -4.33
CA ILE A 278 21.45 -18.10 -5.01
C ILE A 278 22.04 -17.90 -6.40
N LYS A 279 21.54 -16.93 -7.16
CA LYS A 279 22.06 -16.67 -8.49
C LYS A 279 23.47 -16.06 -8.40
N LYS A 280 24.32 -16.43 -9.37
CA LYS A 280 25.65 -15.84 -9.54
C LYS A 280 25.58 -14.80 -10.65
N SER A 281 26.24 -13.66 -10.45
CA SER A 281 26.40 -12.64 -11.48
C SER A 281 27.77 -12.75 -12.13
N ASP A 282 27.83 -12.71 -13.45
CA ASP A 282 29.10 -12.61 -14.19
C ASP A 282 29.73 -11.22 -14.03
N ALA A 283 28.93 -10.20 -13.68
CA ALA A 283 29.38 -8.83 -13.41
C ALA A 283 28.79 -8.35 -12.07
N PRO A 284 29.33 -8.84 -10.92
CA PRO A 284 28.79 -8.51 -9.60
C PRO A 284 28.86 -7.02 -9.33
N LEU A 285 27.87 -6.51 -8.58
CA LEU A 285 27.87 -5.11 -8.14
C LEU A 285 29.09 -4.81 -7.27
N PRO A 286 29.71 -3.63 -7.41
CA PRO A 286 30.82 -3.26 -6.56
C PRO A 286 30.37 -3.12 -5.09
N THR A 287 31.30 -3.24 -4.16
CA THR A 287 31.05 -2.91 -2.76
C THR A 287 30.94 -1.40 -2.60
N PHE A 288 29.87 -0.93 -1.97
CA PHE A 288 29.66 0.48 -1.71
C PHE A 288 29.19 0.73 -0.27
N ARG A 289 29.44 1.93 0.20
CA ARG A 289 28.97 2.37 1.52
C ARG A 289 27.84 3.39 1.33
N SER A 290 26.74 3.16 2.02
CA SER A 290 25.68 4.16 2.13
C SER A 290 26.14 5.31 3.06
N ASP A 291 25.61 6.50 2.82
CA ASP A 291 25.80 7.68 3.66
C ASP A 291 25.17 7.48 5.06
N CYS A 292 25.49 8.38 6.00
CA CYS A 292 25.03 8.26 7.38
C CYS A 292 23.50 8.31 7.51
N TYR A 293 22.85 9.21 6.75
CA TYR A 293 21.39 9.37 6.77
C TYR A 293 20.68 8.11 6.28
N THR A 294 21.13 7.55 5.18
CA THR A 294 20.56 6.29 4.64
C THR A 294 20.75 5.12 5.60
N ARG A 295 21.91 5.03 6.27
CA ARG A 295 22.12 3.99 7.31
C ARG A 295 21.16 4.13 8.47
N THR A 296 20.95 5.35 8.95
CA THR A 296 19.99 5.62 10.03
C THR A 296 18.57 5.23 9.60
N ALA A 297 18.16 5.59 8.39
CA ALA A 297 16.85 5.21 7.84
C ALA A 297 16.71 3.68 7.75
N LEU A 298 17.72 2.98 7.20
CA LEU A 298 17.73 1.51 7.12
C LEU A 298 17.65 0.86 8.49
N PHE A 299 18.38 1.39 9.47
CA PHE A 299 18.34 0.90 10.85
C PHE A 299 16.94 1.07 11.46
N LEU A 300 16.33 2.26 11.32
CA LEU A 300 14.97 2.50 11.82
C LEU A 300 13.94 1.58 11.17
N CYS A 301 14.02 1.37 9.85
CA CYS A 301 13.15 0.44 9.13
C CYS A 301 13.33 -0.99 9.64
N THR A 302 14.57 -1.42 9.89
CA THR A 302 14.85 -2.77 10.40
C THR A 302 14.28 -2.97 11.81
N VAL A 303 14.50 -1.99 12.70
CA VAL A 303 13.93 -1.99 14.04
C VAL A 303 12.41 -2.00 13.98
N GLY A 304 11.82 -1.22 13.05
CA GLY A 304 10.37 -1.21 12.83
C GLY A 304 9.83 -2.58 12.40
N VAL A 305 10.46 -3.22 11.41
CA VAL A 305 10.02 -4.54 10.89
C VAL A 305 10.10 -5.64 11.95
N ILE A 306 11.14 -5.64 12.78
CA ILE A 306 11.32 -6.65 13.84
C ILE A 306 10.52 -6.25 15.09
N GLY A 307 10.65 -5.00 15.53
CA GLY A 307 10.07 -4.51 16.77
C GLY A 307 8.54 -4.53 16.77
N LEU A 308 7.90 -4.07 15.70
CA LEU A 308 6.44 -4.13 15.58
C LEU A 308 5.91 -5.57 15.53
N GLY A 309 6.71 -6.54 15.05
CA GLY A 309 6.35 -7.94 15.07
C GLY A 309 6.36 -8.57 16.47
N LEU A 310 7.22 -8.06 17.35
CA LEU A 310 7.35 -8.55 18.73
C LEU A 310 6.50 -7.73 19.73
N ALA A 311 6.15 -6.51 19.38
CA ALA A 311 5.49 -5.55 20.27
C ALA A 311 3.97 -5.59 20.15
N GLY A 312 3.31 -6.64 20.66
CA GLY A 312 1.84 -6.70 20.77
C GLY A 312 1.24 -5.49 21.52
N MET A 313 2.03 -4.83 22.37
CA MET A 313 1.64 -3.60 23.08
C MET A 313 1.25 -2.46 22.12
N VAL A 314 1.90 -2.36 20.95
CA VAL A 314 1.59 -1.30 19.97
C VAL A 314 0.18 -1.48 19.41
N TYR A 315 -0.21 -2.70 19.07
CA TYR A 315 -1.56 -3.01 18.61
C TYR A 315 -2.61 -2.65 19.67
N ASN A 316 -2.38 -3.07 20.92
CA ASN A 316 -3.30 -2.79 22.03
C ASN A 316 -3.43 -1.27 22.30
N TYR A 317 -2.33 -0.51 22.19
CA TYR A 317 -2.37 0.94 22.33
C TYR A 317 -3.18 1.60 21.22
N ILE A 318 -3.01 1.18 19.97
CA ILE A 318 -3.81 1.68 18.83
C ILE A 318 -5.28 1.32 19.03
N ASP A 319 -5.58 0.13 19.55
CA ASP A 319 -6.96 -0.32 19.80
C ASP A 319 -7.67 0.57 20.81
N GLN A 320 -7.00 0.90 21.91
CA GLN A 320 -7.54 1.83 22.92
C GLN A 320 -7.85 3.22 22.34
N VAL A 321 -6.97 3.74 21.46
CA VAL A 321 -7.18 5.05 20.82
C VAL A 321 -8.29 4.98 19.77
N SER A 322 -8.38 3.91 18.99
CA SER A 322 -9.42 3.75 17.97
C SER A 322 -10.82 3.57 18.55
N LEU A 323 -10.98 2.97 19.72
CA LEU A 323 -12.24 2.88 20.44
C LEU A 323 -12.80 4.26 20.82
N ILE A 324 -11.93 5.24 21.09
CA ILE A 324 -12.34 6.62 21.42
C ILE A 324 -12.81 7.38 20.16
N SER A 325 -12.29 7.03 18.99
CA SER A 325 -12.53 7.74 17.71
C SER A 325 -13.73 7.21 16.92
N PHE A 326 -14.27 6.06 17.29
CA PHE A 326 -15.46 5.40 16.71
C PHE A 326 -16.61 5.34 17.69
#